data_28f4e577faf848958056a7a62c332b82
#
_entry.id   28f4e577faf848958056a7a62c332b82
#
_cell.length_a   1.000
_cell.length_b   1.000
_cell.length_c   1.000
_cell.angle_alpha   90.00
_cell.angle_beta   90.00
_cell.angle_gamma   90.00
#
_symmetry.space_group_name_H-M   'P 1'
#
loop_
_entity.id
_entity.type
_entity.pdbx_description
1 polymer ?
#
loop_
_entity_poly.entity_id
_entity_poly.type
_entity_poly.pdbx_seq_one_letter_code
_entity_poly.pdbx_strand_id
1 'polypeptide(L)'
;MFKKILIANRGEIAVRIIRCCKEMGIEAVAVYSSADATSLHVQLADEAYCIGPAKSSESYLNMENILSVATLSGCDAIHPGFGYLSENSTFARLVEKCGMTFIGPSGDVIDQMGNKSVARQMMIEAGVPVVPGSDGSIESVSQGKEIARKIGYPVLIKASAGGGGRGMRKCFKEEDFENAYLTAKAEAKACFGDDDMYMEKLILNPKHIEFQILADHFGNVIHLGERDCSIQRRNQKMMEESPSKALSQELREKMGNDAIKAAKKVGYVNAGTVEFVLAPDGKYYFIEMNTRIQVEHPVTEMVTGVDLVREQIRIAAHLKLNYKQSDIELKGHALECRINAENPQEGFRPSPGIVSSLHIPGGFGVRIDTTLYQGYQVSSHYDSMIAKVIVHGRNRIESIRKMRRVLSELVIDGIDTNQELQYLILHESDYVKGNFDTSFIEKHLDELVNER
;
A
#
# COMPACT_ATOMS: atom_id res chain seq x y z
N MET A 1 13.83 -17.12 -17.54
CA MET A 1 12.97 -15.93 -17.67
C MET A 1 11.63 -16.41 -18.20
N PHE A 2 10.52 -15.89 -17.69
CA PHE A 2 9.16 -16.24 -18.16
C PHE A 2 8.95 -15.81 -19.59
N LYS A 3 8.08 -16.53 -20.31
CA LYS A 3 7.63 -16.17 -21.65
C LYS A 3 6.28 -15.45 -21.62
N LYS A 4 5.40 -15.87 -20.69
CA LYS A 4 4.04 -15.36 -20.59
C LYS A 4 3.60 -15.23 -19.14
N ILE A 5 3.08 -14.05 -18.76
CA ILE A 5 2.62 -13.73 -17.40
C ILE A 5 1.14 -13.33 -17.44
N LEU A 6 0.31 -13.94 -16.58
CA LEU A 6 -1.04 -13.45 -16.31
C LEU A 6 -0.99 -12.37 -15.24
N ILE A 7 -1.69 -11.27 -15.47
CA ILE A 7 -1.86 -10.17 -14.52
C ILE A 7 -3.22 -10.33 -13.80
N ALA A 8 -3.19 -10.82 -12.56
CA ALA A 8 -4.39 -11.06 -11.74
C ALA A 8 -4.83 -9.78 -11.02
N ASN A 9 -5.00 -8.70 -11.77
CA ASN A 9 -5.38 -7.39 -11.26
C ASN A 9 -6.02 -6.53 -12.35
N ARG A 10 -6.41 -5.29 -12.01
CA ARG A 10 -7.04 -4.30 -12.88
C ARG A 10 -6.45 -2.90 -12.67
N GLY A 11 -6.96 -1.94 -13.44
CA GLY A 11 -6.64 -0.53 -13.21
C GLY A 11 -5.19 -0.18 -13.54
N GLU A 12 -4.67 0.83 -12.87
CA GLU A 12 -3.34 1.39 -13.16
C GLU A 12 -2.22 0.38 -12.91
N ILE A 13 -2.36 -0.48 -11.88
CA ILE A 13 -1.31 -1.46 -11.57
C ILE A 13 -1.23 -2.56 -12.63
N ALA A 14 -2.37 -2.98 -13.20
CA ALA A 14 -2.35 -3.91 -14.33
C ALA A 14 -1.67 -3.27 -15.54
N VAL A 15 -1.95 -2.01 -15.85
CA VAL A 15 -1.26 -1.26 -16.92
C VAL A 15 0.25 -1.18 -16.64
N ARG A 16 0.65 -0.88 -15.39
CA ARG A 16 2.05 -0.80 -14.98
C ARG A 16 2.80 -2.12 -15.21
N ILE A 17 2.18 -3.24 -14.82
CA ILE A 17 2.77 -4.58 -14.97
C ILE A 17 2.84 -4.97 -16.45
N ILE A 18 1.77 -4.74 -17.24
CA ILE A 18 1.75 -5.01 -18.68
C ILE A 18 2.88 -4.27 -19.40
N ARG A 19 3.07 -2.99 -19.11
CA ARG A 19 4.18 -2.19 -19.67
C ARG A 19 5.53 -2.81 -19.36
N CYS A 20 5.75 -3.20 -18.10
CA CYS A 20 6.98 -3.86 -17.69
C CYS A 20 7.19 -5.20 -18.40
N CYS A 21 6.16 -6.04 -18.53
CA CYS A 21 6.24 -7.30 -19.28
C CYS A 21 6.66 -7.05 -20.73
N LYS A 22 6.01 -6.12 -21.42
CA LYS A 22 6.37 -5.75 -22.81
C LYS A 22 7.81 -5.25 -22.96
N GLU A 23 8.26 -4.40 -22.05
CA GLU A 23 9.65 -3.90 -22.03
C GLU A 23 10.67 -5.03 -21.73
N MET A 24 10.24 -6.10 -21.08
CA MET A 24 11.06 -7.30 -20.84
C MET A 24 10.94 -8.35 -21.95
N GLY A 25 10.12 -8.12 -22.97
CA GLY A 25 9.84 -9.09 -24.04
C GLY A 25 9.02 -10.29 -23.57
N ILE A 26 8.14 -10.08 -22.58
CA ILE A 26 7.28 -11.10 -21.99
C ILE A 26 5.82 -10.83 -22.44
N GLU A 27 5.12 -11.86 -22.93
CA GLU A 27 3.70 -11.75 -23.27
C GLU A 27 2.85 -11.54 -22.02
N ALA A 28 1.95 -10.54 -22.06
CA ALA A 28 1.08 -10.16 -20.98
C ALA A 28 -0.36 -10.62 -21.23
N VAL A 29 -0.90 -11.44 -20.33
CA VAL A 29 -2.30 -11.87 -20.33
C VAL A 29 -3.07 -11.09 -19.29
N ALA A 30 -4.06 -10.29 -19.69
CA ALA A 30 -4.94 -9.59 -18.79
C ALA A 30 -6.20 -10.41 -18.47
N VAL A 31 -6.69 -10.27 -17.23
CA VAL A 31 -8.04 -10.69 -16.88
C VAL A 31 -8.90 -9.47 -16.60
N TYR A 32 -10.21 -9.57 -16.90
CA TYR A 32 -11.14 -8.47 -16.66
C TYR A 32 -12.54 -8.96 -16.30
N SER A 33 -13.26 -8.18 -15.51
CA SER A 33 -14.70 -8.36 -15.33
C SER A 33 -15.47 -7.71 -16.46
N SER A 34 -16.74 -8.05 -16.61
CA SER A 34 -17.59 -7.44 -17.64
C SER A 34 -17.65 -5.90 -17.55
N ALA A 35 -17.47 -5.31 -16.36
CA ALA A 35 -17.43 -3.85 -16.19
C ALA A 35 -16.12 -3.21 -16.67
N ASP A 36 -15.05 -3.96 -16.83
CA ASP A 36 -13.74 -3.48 -17.27
C ASP A 36 -13.42 -3.82 -18.73
N ALA A 37 -14.39 -4.32 -19.52
CA ALA A 37 -14.15 -4.79 -20.89
C ALA A 37 -13.48 -3.75 -21.80
N THR A 38 -13.68 -2.47 -21.55
CA THR A 38 -13.06 -1.36 -22.29
C THR A 38 -11.85 -0.74 -21.59
N SER A 39 -11.44 -1.27 -20.43
CA SER A 39 -10.34 -0.70 -19.64
C SER A 39 -9.00 -0.77 -20.36
N LEU A 40 -8.13 0.18 -20.08
CA LEU A 40 -6.84 0.33 -20.78
C LEU A 40 -5.95 -0.91 -20.65
N HIS A 41 -5.96 -1.62 -19.51
CA HIS A 41 -5.18 -2.82 -19.32
C HIS A 41 -5.63 -3.96 -20.26
N VAL A 42 -6.93 -4.02 -20.59
CA VAL A 42 -7.48 -4.99 -21.57
C VAL A 42 -6.99 -4.67 -22.97
N GLN A 43 -6.95 -3.38 -23.33
CA GLN A 43 -6.50 -2.93 -24.65
C GLN A 43 -4.99 -3.09 -24.86
N LEU A 44 -4.19 -2.98 -23.80
CA LEU A 44 -2.73 -3.02 -23.87
C LEU A 44 -2.14 -4.42 -23.77
N ALA A 45 -2.87 -5.39 -23.21
CA ALA A 45 -2.40 -6.78 -23.08
C ALA A 45 -2.27 -7.45 -24.46
N ASP A 46 -1.44 -8.50 -24.54
CA ASP A 46 -1.32 -9.32 -25.75
C ASP A 46 -2.53 -10.26 -25.89
N GLU A 47 -3.06 -10.74 -24.76
CA GLU A 47 -4.31 -11.48 -24.66
C GLU A 47 -5.13 -10.96 -23.48
N ALA A 48 -6.46 -11.01 -23.58
CA ALA A 48 -7.34 -10.60 -22.48
C ALA A 48 -8.57 -11.50 -22.38
N TYR A 49 -8.95 -11.88 -21.16
CA TYR A 49 -10.04 -12.83 -20.90
C TYR A 49 -11.00 -12.29 -19.85
N CYS A 50 -12.30 -12.39 -20.14
CA CYS A 50 -13.34 -12.08 -19.17
C CYS A 50 -13.44 -13.20 -18.14
N ILE A 51 -13.32 -12.85 -16.85
CA ILE A 51 -13.35 -13.80 -15.74
C ILE A 51 -14.65 -13.75 -14.92
N GLY A 52 -15.64 -12.97 -15.35
CA GLY A 52 -16.94 -12.92 -14.68
C GLY A 52 -17.59 -11.55 -14.69
N PRO A 53 -18.70 -11.38 -13.94
CA PRO A 53 -19.44 -10.13 -13.84
C PRO A 53 -18.68 -9.07 -13.03
N ALA A 54 -19.23 -7.86 -12.91
CA ALA A 54 -18.62 -6.73 -12.25
C ALA A 54 -18.25 -6.98 -10.77
N LYS A 55 -19.00 -7.83 -10.06
CA LYS A 55 -18.77 -8.09 -8.64
C LYS A 55 -17.42 -8.80 -8.41
N SER A 56 -16.56 -8.24 -7.57
CA SER A 56 -15.20 -8.74 -7.34
C SER A 56 -15.16 -10.20 -6.86
N SER A 57 -16.10 -10.63 -6.01
CA SER A 57 -16.18 -12.02 -5.54
C SER A 57 -16.49 -13.04 -6.64
N GLU A 58 -17.02 -12.59 -7.76
CA GLU A 58 -17.40 -13.43 -8.92
C GLU A 58 -16.41 -13.26 -10.09
N SER A 59 -15.40 -12.39 -9.94
CA SER A 59 -14.39 -12.07 -10.95
C SER A 59 -12.97 -12.03 -10.36
N TYR A 60 -12.46 -10.87 -9.95
CA TYR A 60 -11.07 -10.67 -9.49
C TYR A 60 -10.70 -11.43 -8.20
N LEU A 61 -11.66 -11.90 -7.42
CA LEU A 61 -11.46 -12.79 -6.27
C LEU A 61 -11.81 -14.25 -6.56
N ASN A 62 -12.23 -14.56 -7.79
CA ASN A 62 -12.53 -15.94 -8.22
C ASN A 62 -11.23 -16.63 -8.68
N MET A 63 -10.62 -17.37 -7.76
CA MET A 63 -9.35 -18.07 -7.99
C MET A 63 -9.46 -19.09 -9.12
N GLU A 64 -10.58 -19.82 -9.22
CA GLU A 64 -10.79 -20.87 -10.21
C GLU A 64 -10.81 -20.30 -11.63
N ASN A 65 -11.53 -19.19 -11.84
CA ASN A 65 -11.59 -18.55 -13.15
C ASN A 65 -10.21 -18.00 -13.57
N ILE A 66 -9.49 -17.37 -12.63
CA ILE A 66 -8.14 -16.83 -12.90
C ILE A 66 -7.16 -17.94 -13.23
N LEU A 67 -7.14 -19.04 -12.44
CA LEU A 67 -6.28 -20.20 -12.70
C LEU A 67 -6.61 -20.91 -14.01
N SER A 68 -7.91 -21.01 -14.35
CA SER A 68 -8.36 -21.59 -15.61
C SER A 68 -7.83 -20.79 -16.79
N VAL A 69 -7.93 -19.46 -16.75
CA VAL A 69 -7.37 -18.59 -17.80
C VAL A 69 -5.86 -18.76 -17.89
N ALA A 70 -5.14 -18.72 -16.76
CA ALA A 70 -3.69 -18.86 -16.75
C ALA A 70 -3.21 -20.18 -17.35
N THR A 71 -3.91 -21.27 -17.03
CA THR A 71 -3.61 -22.61 -17.57
C THR A 71 -3.91 -22.71 -19.04
N LEU A 72 -5.09 -22.24 -19.48
CA LEU A 72 -5.53 -22.32 -20.87
C LEU A 72 -4.70 -21.44 -21.81
N SER A 73 -4.26 -20.27 -21.33
CA SER A 73 -3.38 -19.36 -22.09
C SER A 73 -1.90 -19.76 -22.04
N GLY A 74 -1.53 -20.78 -21.26
CA GLY A 74 -0.16 -21.28 -21.16
C GLY A 74 0.78 -20.31 -20.45
N CYS A 75 0.32 -19.65 -19.38
CA CYS A 75 1.15 -18.74 -18.60
C CYS A 75 2.18 -19.49 -17.73
N ASP A 76 3.39 -18.94 -17.64
CA ASP A 76 4.46 -19.45 -16.77
C ASP A 76 4.31 -18.96 -15.34
N ALA A 77 3.71 -17.77 -15.17
CA ALA A 77 3.61 -17.08 -13.87
C ALA A 77 2.36 -16.20 -13.78
N ILE A 78 1.99 -15.86 -12.55
CA ILE A 78 0.90 -14.93 -12.25
C ILE A 78 1.45 -13.78 -11.41
N HIS A 79 1.22 -12.54 -11.86
CA HIS A 79 1.52 -11.33 -11.09
C HIS A 79 0.24 -10.79 -10.44
N PRO A 80 0.12 -10.79 -9.11
CA PRO A 80 -1.11 -10.39 -8.43
C PRO A 80 -1.25 -8.86 -8.27
N GLY A 81 -0.19 -8.08 -8.49
CA GLY A 81 -0.17 -6.65 -8.18
C GLY A 81 -0.33 -6.36 -6.68
N PHE A 82 -1.28 -5.50 -6.35
CA PHE A 82 -1.70 -5.21 -4.97
C PHE A 82 -3.23 -5.31 -4.81
N GLY A 83 -3.72 -5.52 -3.58
CA GLY A 83 -5.14 -5.81 -3.33
C GLY A 83 -5.58 -7.15 -3.88
N TYR A 84 -6.88 -7.39 -3.95
CA TYR A 84 -7.48 -8.65 -4.41
C TYR A 84 -6.82 -9.90 -3.83
N LEU A 85 -6.13 -10.69 -4.65
CA LEU A 85 -5.50 -11.96 -4.26
C LEU A 85 -4.00 -11.85 -3.94
N SER A 86 -3.43 -10.64 -3.92
CA SER A 86 -1.99 -10.44 -3.73
C SER A 86 -1.47 -10.91 -2.37
N GLU A 87 -2.29 -10.89 -1.33
CA GLU A 87 -1.99 -11.36 0.03
C GLU A 87 -2.84 -12.57 0.42
N ASN A 88 -3.26 -13.35 -0.58
CA ASN A 88 -4.02 -14.58 -0.36
C ASN A 88 -3.09 -15.81 -0.47
N SER A 89 -2.76 -16.40 0.68
CA SER A 89 -1.87 -17.56 0.77
C SER A 89 -2.40 -18.80 0.05
N THR A 90 -3.72 -18.99 0.08
CA THR A 90 -4.38 -20.10 -0.63
C THR A 90 -4.19 -19.95 -2.14
N PHE A 91 -4.36 -18.75 -2.66
CA PHE A 91 -4.15 -18.47 -4.09
C PHE A 91 -2.68 -18.69 -4.49
N ALA A 92 -1.73 -18.20 -3.70
CA ALA A 92 -0.30 -18.41 -3.95
C ALA A 92 0.03 -19.91 -4.05
N ARG A 93 -0.42 -20.72 -3.10
CA ARG A 93 -0.23 -22.18 -3.11
C ARG A 93 -0.93 -22.89 -4.27
N LEU A 94 -2.13 -22.40 -4.67
CA LEU A 94 -2.84 -22.97 -5.82
C LEU A 94 -2.12 -22.69 -7.15
N VAL A 95 -1.57 -21.49 -7.32
CA VAL A 95 -0.74 -21.14 -8.49
C VAL A 95 0.45 -22.09 -8.61
N GLU A 96 1.18 -22.32 -7.51
CA GLU A 96 2.31 -23.24 -7.46
C GLU A 96 1.90 -24.70 -7.75
N LYS A 97 0.76 -25.15 -7.19
CA LYS A 97 0.22 -26.50 -7.46
C LYS A 97 -0.20 -26.69 -8.92
N CYS A 98 -0.55 -25.63 -9.62
CA CYS A 98 -0.83 -25.66 -11.07
C CYS A 98 0.47 -25.64 -11.92
N GLY A 99 1.63 -25.66 -11.31
CA GLY A 99 2.94 -25.64 -12.00
C GLY A 99 3.35 -24.27 -12.51
N MET A 100 2.72 -23.19 -12.03
CA MET A 100 3.05 -21.80 -12.36
C MET A 100 3.77 -21.13 -11.19
N THR A 101 4.45 -20.03 -11.46
CA THR A 101 5.11 -19.23 -10.42
C THR A 101 4.19 -18.11 -9.94
N PHE A 102 3.96 -18.00 -8.62
CA PHE A 102 3.36 -16.81 -8.02
C PHE A 102 4.43 -15.74 -7.88
N ILE A 103 4.23 -14.55 -8.48
CA ILE A 103 5.18 -13.42 -8.40
C ILE A 103 4.92 -12.68 -7.09
N GLY A 104 5.59 -13.12 -6.04
CA GLY A 104 5.44 -12.67 -4.66
C GLY A 104 6.16 -13.61 -3.69
N PRO A 105 5.94 -13.45 -2.38
CA PRO A 105 6.45 -14.37 -1.38
C PRO A 105 5.66 -15.69 -1.35
N SER A 106 6.16 -16.68 -0.62
CA SER A 106 5.44 -17.94 -0.42
C SER A 106 4.16 -17.78 0.38
N GLY A 107 3.21 -18.72 0.19
CA GLY A 107 1.96 -18.74 0.95
C GLY A 107 2.18 -18.80 2.48
N ASP A 108 3.26 -19.43 2.94
CA ASP A 108 3.57 -19.49 4.37
C ASP A 108 4.00 -18.14 4.95
N VAL A 109 4.78 -17.36 4.20
CA VAL A 109 5.16 -15.99 4.59
C VAL A 109 3.94 -15.07 4.58
N ILE A 110 3.03 -15.23 3.61
CA ILE A 110 1.77 -14.47 3.56
C ILE A 110 0.93 -14.76 4.82
N ASP A 111 0.77 -16.03 5.21
CA ASP A 111 0.01 -16.42 6.41
C ASP A 111 0.66 -15.87 7.70
N GLN A 112 1.98 -16.01 7.83
CA GLN A 112 2.71 -15.53 9.01
C GLN A 112 2.58 -14.01 9.19
N MET A 113 2.72 -13.25 8.11
CA MET A 113 2.65 -11.78 8.17
C MET A 113 1.21 -11.25 8.20
N GLY A 114 0.25 -12.01 7.68
CA GLY A 114 -1.17 -11.70 7.77
C GLY A 114 -1.73 -11.85 9.20
N ASN A 115 -1.10 -12.67 10.05
CA ASN A 115 -1.46 -12.79 11.46
C ASN A 115 -0.64 -11.80 12.30
N LYS A 116 -1.31 -10.75 12.79
CA LYS A 116 -0.64 -9.65 13.53
C LYS A 116 0.06 -10.10 14.80
N SER A 117 -0.49 -11.08 15.52
CA SER A 117 0.14 -11.62 16.74
C SER A 117 1.40 -12.40 16.41
N VAL A 118 1.35 -13.25 15.38
CA VAL A 118 2.51 -14.01 14.90
C VAL A 118 3.58 -13.07 14.38
N ALA A 119 3.23 -12.11 13.52
CA ALA A 119 4.15 -11.13 12.98
C ALA A 119 4.84 -10.34 14.11
N ARG A 120 4.07 -9.85 15.10
CA ARG A 120 4.60 -9.15 16.26
C ARG A 120 5.62 -10.00 17.02
N GLN A 121 5.29 -11.26 17.32
CA GLN A 121 6.19 -12.17 18.04
C GLN A 121 7.50 -12.40 17.27
N MET A 122 7.41 -12.63 15.97
CA MET A 122 8.58 -12.78 15.11
C MET A 122 9.47 -11.52 15.11
N MET A 123 8.88 -10.32 15.16
CA MET A 123 9.64 -9.07 15.24
C MET A 123 10.35 -8.92 16.58
N ILE A 124 9.71 -9.27 17.70
CA ILE A 124 10.35 -9.30 19.02
C ILE A 124 11.59 -10.22 18.99
N GLU A 125 11.43 -11.42 18.46
CA GLU A 125 12.54 -12.39 18.33
C GLU A 125 13.66 -11.93 17.40
N ALA A 126 13.32 -11.11 16.38
CA ALA A 126 14.30 -10.49 15.48
C ALA A 126 15.01 -9.26 16.10
N GLY A 127 14.57 -8.81 17.28
CA GLY A 127 15.06 -7.58 17.90
C GLY A 127 14.62 -6.32 17.18
N VAL A 128 13.50 -6.38 16.44
CA VAL A 128 12.86 -5.23 15.81
C VAL A 128 11.93 -4.57 16.83
N PRO A 129 12.00 -3.24 17.03
CA PRO A 129 11.13 -2.57 17.98
C PRO A 129 9.65 -2.73 17.63
N VAL A 130 8.84 -3.17 18.59
CA VAL A 130 7.37 -3.26 18.45
C VAL A 130 6.69 -2.34 19.45
N VAL A 131 5.49 -1.86 19.12
CA VAL A 131 4.71 -1.02 20.06
C VAL A 131 4.51 -1.78 21.37
N PRO A 132 4.81 -1.18 22.56
CA PRO A 132 4.52 -1.82 23.84
C PRO A 132 3.04 -2.24 23.91
N GLY A 133 2.76 -3.49 24.27
CA GLY A 133 1.42 -4.02 24.19
C GLY A 133 1.21 -5.27 25.04
N SER A 134 0.09 -5.95 24.84
CA SER A 134 -0.21 -7.23 25.49
C SER A 134 0.66 -8.35 24.90
N ASP A 135 0.98 -9.33 25.76
CA ASP A 135 1.59 -10.58 25.35
C ASP A 135 0.47 -11.56 24.97
N GLY A 136 0.04 -11.51 23.70
CA GLY A 136 -1.08 -12.30 23.19
C GLY A 136 -2.45 -11.64 23.40
N SER A 137 -3.47 -12.48 23.30
CA SER A 137 -4.88 -12.08 23.34
C SER A 137 -5.33 -11.66 24.75
N ILE A 138 -6.29 -10.74 24.80
CA ILE A 138 -6.93 -10.29 26.03
C ILE A 138 -8.20 -11.11 26.27
N GLU A 139 -8.22 -11.92 27.31
CA GLU A 139 -9.32 -12.84 27.60
C GLU A 139 -10.50 -12.17 28.32
N SER A 140 -10.22 -11.09 29.10
CA SER A 140 -11.22 -10.41 29.90
C SER A 140 -10.97 -8.90 30.06
N VAL A 141 -12.03 -8.17 30.36
CA VAL A 141 -11.97 -6.72 30.68
C VAL A 141 -11.01 -6.46 31.85
N SER A 142 -11.04 -7.30 32.89
CA SER A 142 -10.18 -7.15 34.08
C SER A 142 -8.71 -7.28 33.72
N GLN A 143 -8.34 -8.32 32.98
CA GLN A 143 -6.99 -8.53 32.49
C GLN A 143 -6.54 -7.36 31.60
N GLY A 144 -7.43 -6.92 30.69
CA GLY A 144 -7.14 -5.80 29.81
C GLY A 144 -6.86 -4.50 30.56
N LYS A 145 -7.65 -4.16 31.59
CA LYS A 145 -7.39 -2.98 32.44
C LYS A 145 -6.04 -3.08 33.16
N GLU A 146 -5.67 -4.25 33.66
CA GLU A 146 -4.38 -4.46 34.32
C GLU A 146 -3.20 -4.25 33.35
N ILE A 147 -3.29 -4.82 32.14
CA ILE A 147 -2.30 -4.65 31.08
C ILE A 147 -2.21 -3.17 30.68
N ALA A 148 -3.35 -2.49 30.50
CA ALA A 148 -3.40 -1.06 30.15
C ALA A 148 -2.74 -0.17 31.21
N ARG A 149 -2.90 -0.48 32.50
CA ARG A 149 -2.18 0.23 33.58
C ARG A 149 -0.67 0.05 33.50
N LYS A 150 -0.21 -1.17 33.16
CA LYS A 150 1.24 -1.46 32.99
C LYS A 150 1.86 -0.74 31.79
N ILE A 151 1.14 -0.72 30.65
CA ILE A 151 1.57 -0.03 29.43
C ILE A 151 1.46 1.50 29.59
N GLY A 152 0.49 1.95 30.38
CA GLY A 152 0.10 3.35 30.54
C GLY A 152 -0.86 3.82 29.44
N TYR A 153 -1.93 4.51 29.85
CA TYR A 153 -2.88 5.15 28.90
C TYR A 153 -2.22 6.31 28.14
N PRO A 154 -2.67 6.65 26.93
CA PRO A 154 -3.73 6.00 26.17
C PRO A 154 -3.27 4.68 25.53
N VAL A 155 -4.24 3.78 25.30
CA VAL A 155 -4.02 2.48 24.63
C VAL A 155 -4.93 2.32 23.42
N LEU A 156 -4.53 1.46 22.49
CA LEU A 156 -5.29 1.08 21.32
C LEU A 156 -5.64 -0.41 21.42
N ILE A 157 -6.93 -0.70 21.49
CA ILE A 157 -7.47 -2.06 21.50
C ILE A 157 -7.73 -2.46 20.05
N LYS A 158 -7.25 -3.65 19.64
CA LYS A 158 -7.29 -4.12 18.25
C LYS A 158 -7.76 -5.57 18.18
N ALA A 159 -8.49 -5.90 17.11
CA ALA A 159 -8.71 -7.29 16.72
C ALA A 159 -7.42 -7.95 16.23
N SER A 160 -7.20 -9.21 16.57
CA SER A 160 -6.06 -10.02 16.09
C SER A 160 -6.19 -10.32 14.61
N ALA A 161 -7.41 -10.58 14.13
CA ALA A 161 -7.73 -10.73 12.72
C ALA A 161 -8.21 -9.42 12.11
N GLY A 162 -7.89 -9.19 10.82
CA GLY A 162 -8.43 -8.08 10.03
C GLY A 162 -7.50 -6.90 9.82
N GLY A 163 -7.98 -5.91 9.04
CA GLY A 163 -7.25 -4.74 8.59
C GLY A 163 -8.18 -3.55 8.31
N GLY A 164 -7.63 -2.46 7.76
CA GLY A 164 -8.42 -1.30 7.36
C GLY A 164 -9.05 -0.49 8.49
N GLY A 165 -8.53 -0.62 9.72
CA GLY A 165 -9.01 0.17 10.87
C GLY A 165 -10.28 -0.32 11.53
N ARG A 166 -10.86 -1.45 11.10
CA ARG A 166 -12.02 -2.09 11.74
C ARG A 166 -11.60 -2.93 12.94
N GLY A 167 -12.49 -3.04 13.95
CA GLY A 167 -12.18 -3.75 15.18
C GLY A 167 -11.11 -3.06 16.03
N MET A 168 -10.97 -1.74 15.92
CA MET A 168 -10.02 -0.93 16.69
C MET A 168 -10.72 0.16 17.48
N ARG A 169 -10.30 0.37 18.74
CA ARG A 169 -10.81 1.46 19.60
C ARG A 169 -9.66 2.11 20.38
N LYS A 170 -9.61 3.44 20.28
CA LYS A 170 -8.74 4.27 21.14
C LYS A 170 -9.36 4.35 22.54
N CYS A 171 -8.54 4.13 23.57
CA CYS A 171 -8.96 4.23 24.95
C CYS A 171 -7.99 5.15 25.69
N PHE A 172 -8.48 6.34 26.10
CA PHE A 172 -7.65 7.37 26.70
C PHE A 172 -7.51 7.25 28.21
N LYS A 173 -8.47 6.62 28.88
CA LYS A 173 -8.51 6.45 30.31
C LYS A 173 -9.23 5.15 30.71
N GLU A 174 -9.00 4.73 31.95
CA GLU A 174 -9.44 3.42 32.44
C GLU A 174 -10.96 3.27 32.45
N GLU A 175 -11.69 4.34 32.74
CA GLU A 175 -13.15 4.32 32.82
C GLU A 175 -13.78 3.94 31.48
N ASP A 176 -13.13 4.30 30.37
CA ASP A 176 -13.63 4.05 29.02
C ASP A 176 -13.28 2.65 28.49
N PHE A 177 -12.37 1.93 29.20
CA PHE A 177 -11.77 0.68 28.69
C PHE A 177 -12.81 -0.40 28.38
N GLU A 178 -13.73 -0.65 29.30
CA GLU A 178 -14.73 -1.72 29.17
C GLU A 178 -15.62 -1.53 27.92
N ASN A 179 -16.14 -0.32 27.75
CA ASN A 179 -16.95 0.02 26.59
C ASN A 179 -16.15 -0.09 25.28
N ALA A 180 -14.93 0.42 25.26
CA ALA A 180 -14.03 0.34 24.11
C ALA A 180 -13.71 -1.12 23.72
N TYR A 181 -13.41 -1.97 24.72
CA TYR A 181 -13.10 -3.38 24.52
C TYR A 181 -14.30 -4.17 23.98
N LEU A 182 -15.46 -4.04 24.61
CA LEU A 182 -16.66 -4.77 24.20
C LEU A 182 -17.14 -4.34 22.81
N THR A 183 -17.07 -3.04 22.51
CA THR A 183 -17.45 -2.52 21.19
C THR A 183 -16.49 -3.01 20.10
N ALA A 184 -15.18 -2.98 20.35
CA ALA A 184 -14.18 -3.48 19.39
C ALA A 184 -14.34 -4.98 19.15
N LYS A 185 -14.59 -5.76 20.21
CA LYS A 185 -14.80 -7.21 20.17
C LYS A 185 -16.05 -7.59 19.36
N ALA A 186 -17.16 -6.88 19.56
CA ALA A 186 -18.40 -7.10 18.83
C ALA A 186 -18.23 -6.78 17.32
N GLU A 187 -17.55 -5.69 16.99
CA GLU A 187 -17.24 -5.33 15.61
C GLU A 187 -16.32 -6.36 14.94
N ALA A 188 -15.28 -6.82 15.65
CA ALA A 188 -14.37 -7.85 15.14
C ALA A 188 -15.11 -9.14 14.81
N LYS A 189 -15.98 -9.59 15.72
CA LYS A 189 -16.83 -10.77 15.50
C LYS A 189 -17.71 -10.64 14.27
N ALA A 190 -18.36 -9.48 14.12
CA ALA A 190 -19.26 -9.23 12.99
C ALA A 190 -18.52 -9.11 11.64
N CYS A 191 -17.33 -8.49 11.62
CA CYS A 191 -16.58 -8.22 10.39
C CYS A 191 -15.68 -9.37 9.94
N PHE A 192 -15.11 -10.12 10.91
CA PHE A 192 -14.03 -11.07 10.63
C PHE A 192 -14.37 -12.51 11.09
N GLY A 193 -15.48 -12.69 11.82
CA GLY A 193 -15.83 -13.98 12.41
C GLY A 193 -14.97 -14.38 13.63
N ASP A 194 -13.95 -13.58 13.94
CA ASP A 194 -13.00 -13.75 15.03
C ASP A 194 -13.11 -12.57 16.00
N ASP A 195 -13.14 -12.86 17.30
CA ASP A 195 -13.29 -11.87 18.36
C ASP A 195 -12.07 -11.80 19.30
N ASP A 196 -10.95 -12.35 18.85
CA ASP A 196 -9.67 -12.27 19.52
C ASP A 196 -9.14 -10.83 19.50
N MET A 197 -8.82 -10.31 20.70
CA MET A 197 -8.41 -8.92 20.88
C MET A 197 -7.04 -8.85 21.53
N TYR A 198 -6.22 -7.90 21.07
CA TYR A 198 -4.97 -7.51 21.72
C TYR A 198 -4.92 -5.99 21.93
N MET A 199 -3.91 -5.52 22.63
CA MET A 199 -3.77 -4.09 22.96
C MET A 199 -2.35 -3.62 22.78
N GLU A 200 -2.22 -2.35 22.35
CA GLU A 200 -0.96 -1.66 22.22
C GLU A 200 -1.03 -0.25 22.83
N LYS A 201 0.12 0.31 23.18
CA LYS A 201 0.24 1.72 23.48
C LYS A 201 -0.25 2.55 22.30
N LEU A 202 -1.15 3.49 22.51
CA LEU A 202 -1.52 4.46 21.48
C LEU A 202 -0.40 5.50 21.33
N ILE A 203 0.26 5.50 20.20
CA ILE A 203 1.22 6.55 19.86
C ILE A 203 0.43 7.74 19.33
N LEU A 204 0.58 8.88 19.95
CA LEU A 204 -0.11 10.11 19.57
C LEU A 204 0.70 10.88 18.52
N ASN A 205 0.00 11.41 17.51
CA ASN A 205 0.59 12.20 16.42
C ASN A 205 1.82 11.55 15.77
N PRO A 206 1.76 10.25 15.42
CA PRO A 206 2.92 9.59 14.82
C PRO A 206 3.05 9.97 13.35
N LYS A 207 4.25 9.77 12.81
CA LYS A 207 4.42 9.61 11.37
C LYS A 207 4.30 8.15 10.96
N HIS A 208 3.78 7.94 9.76
CA HIS A 208 3.75 6.63 9.12
C HIS A 208 4.95 6.54 8.17
N ILE A 209 5.95 5.79 8.56
CA ILE A 209 7.18 5.58 7.78
C ILE A 209 7.29 4.11 7.40
N GLU A 210 7.61 3.85 6.16
CA GLU A 210 7.72 2.49 5.66
C GLU A 210 8.97 2.29 4.82
N PHE A 211 9.54 1.09 4.84
CA PHE A 211 10.76 0.75 4.10
C PHE A 211 10.47 -0.28 3.02
N GLN A 212 10.83 0.04 1.78
CA GLN A 212 10.76 -0.89 0.67
C GLN A 212 11.84 -1.94 0.78
N ILE A 213 11.45 -3.22 0.76
CA ILE A 213 12.36 -4.38 0.76
C ILE A 213 12.40 -5.00 -0.64
N LEU A 214 13.57 -5.46 -1.03
CA LEU A 214 13.78 -6.45 -2.07
C LEU A 214 14.60 -7.61 -1.50
N ALA A 215 14.15 -8.83 -1.74
CA ALA A 215 14.81 -10.05 -1.28
C ALA A 215 14.78 -11.14 -2.36
N ASP A 216 15.91 -11.83 -2.58
CA ASP A 216 15.99 -12.91 -3.55
C ASP A 216 16.03 -14.30 -2.89
N HIS A 217 15.94 -15.35 -3.71
CA HIS A 217 16.01 -16.74 -3.25
C HIS A 217 17.41 -17.18 -2.74
N PHE A 218 18.42 -16.31 -2.84
CA PHE A 218 19.81 -16.61 -2.46
C PHE A 218 20.19 -15.96 -1.11
N GLY A 219 19.21 -15.39 -0.41
CA GLY A 219 19.40 -14.76 0.91
C GLY A 219 19.89 -13.32 0.86
N ASN A 220 19.96 -12.71 -0.32
CA ASN A 220 20.23 -11.27 -0.42
C ASN A 220 18.96 -10.50 -0.07
N VAL A 221 19.06 -9.59 0.90
CA VAL A 221 17.97 -8.72 1.34
C VAL A 221 18.52 -7.31 1.44
N ILE A 222 17.87 -6.37 0.75
CA ILE A 222 18.18 -4.93 0.79
C ILE A 222 16.93 -4.11 1.04
N HIS A 223 17.11 -2.90 1.56
CA HIS A 223 16.05 -1.87 1.56
C HIS A 223 16.37 -0.78 0.53
N LEU A 224 15.35 -0.19 -0.04
CA LEU A 224 15.43 0.88 -1.03
C LEU A 224 15.09 2.26 -0.45
N GLY A 225 15.33 2.46 0.85
CA GLY A 225 14.95 3.65 1.55
C GLY A 225 13.49 3.65 2.00
N GLU A 226 13.11 4.77 2.60
CA GLU A 226 11.79 4.96 3.18
C GLU A 226 10.85 5.78 2.30
N ARG A 227 9.56 5.62 2.62
CA ARG A 227 8.46 6.51 2.23
C ARG A 227 7.80 7.08 3.48
N ASP A 228 7.40 8.35 3.43
CA ASP A 228 6.54 8.99 4.43
C ASP A 228 5.11 8.98 3.90
N CYS A 229 4.25 8.22 4.54
CA CYS A 229 2.85 8.01 4.19
C CYS A 229 1.90 8.64 5.22
N SER A 230 2.34 9.68 5.91
CA SER A 230 1.59 10.28 7.03
C SER A 230 0.37 11.08 6.57
N ILE A 231 0.32 11.57 5.32
CA ILE A 231 -0.88 12.25 4.81
C ILE A 231 -1.93 11.20 4.43
N GLN A 232 -2.87 10.99 5.34
CA GLN A 232 -3.89 9.96 5.22
C GLN A 232 -5.21 10.40 5.83
N ARG A 233 -6.31 9.84 5.33
CA ARG A 233 -7.65 10.03 5.87
C ARG A 233 -8.23 8.66 6.25
N ARG A 234 -8.65 8.51 7.52
CA ARG A 234 -9.19 7.23 8.04
C ARG A 234 -8.31 6.02 7.73
N ASN A 235 -7.00 6.18 7.91
CA ASN A 235 -5.96 5.19 7.58
C ASN A 235 -5.81 4.86 6.07
N GLN A 236 -6.38 5.67 5.19
CA GLN A 236 -6.15 5.58 3.74
C GLN A 236 -5.13 6.65 3.34
N LYS A 237 -4.00 6.22 2.81
CA LYS A 237 -2.93 7.08 2.31
C LYS A 237 -3.44 7.93 1.15
N MET A 238 -3.11 9.21 1.12
CA MET A 238 -3.53 10.18 0.08
C MET A 238 -2.35 10.78 -0.67
N MET A 239 -1.26 11.07 0.07
CA MET A 239 -0.02 11.61 -0.48
C MET A 239 1.15 10.90 0.19
N GLU A 240 2.16 10.56 -0.61
CA GLU A 240 3.37 9.90 -0.17
C GLU A 240 4.60 10.60 -0.69
N GLU A 241 5.66 10.62 0.10
CA GLU A 241 6.93 11.23 -0.29
C GLU A 241 8.14 10.35 0.06
N SER A 242 9.21 10.47 -0.70
CA SER A 242 10.50 9.83 -0.47
C SER A 242 11.64 10.78 -0.88
N PRO A 243 12.69 10.90 -0.03
CA PRO A 243 12.79 10.45 1.35
C PRO A 243 11.96 11.30 2.33
N SER A 244 11.70 10.77 3.53
CA SER A 244 11.03 11.52 4.59
C SER A 244 11.92 12.62 5.17
N LYS A 245 11.34 13.82 5.35
CA LYS A 245 12.00 14.92 6.06
C LYS A 245 12.21 14.63 7.56
N ALA A 246 11.44 13.70 8.12
CA ALA A 246 11.50 13.39 9.55
C ALA A 246 12.71 12.54 9.96
N LEU A 247 13.36 11.87 9.00
CA LEU A 247 14.47 10.98 9.31
C LEU A 247 15.83 11.67 9.13
N SER A 248 16.67 11.63 10.18
CA SER A 248 18.11 11.83 10.03
C SER A 248 18.72 10.64 9.27
N GLN A 249 19.93 10.81 8.73
CA GLN A 249 20.63 9.72 8.06
C GLN A 249 20.85 8.53 9.01
N GLU A 250 21.23 8.77 10.26
CA GLU A 250 21.42 7.75 11.28
C GLU A 250 20.13 6.97 11.57
N LEU A 251 19.00 7.69 11.73
CA LEU A 251 17.72 7.04 11.99
C LEU A 251 17.23 6.23 10.79
N ARG A 252 17.43 6.73 9.57
CA ARG A 252 17.15 6.03 8.32
C ARG A 252 17.91 4.71 8.23
N GLU A 253 19.21 4.73 8.50
CA GLU A 253 20.04 3.53 8.48
C GLU A 253 19.60 2.53 9.54
N LYS A 254 19.29 2.99 10.75
CA LYS A 254 18.81 2.14 11.84
C LYS A 254 17.49 1.46 11.49
N MET A 255 16.49 2.24 11.06
CA MET A 255 15.17 1.72 10.67
C MET A 255 15.26 0.78 9.46
N GLY A 256 16.07 1.15 8.45
CA GLY A 256 16.30 0.31 7.28
C GLY A 256 16.94 -1.04 7.62
N ASN A 257 17.93 -1.05 8.53
CA ASN A 257 18.53 -2.27 9.02
C ASN A 257 17.53 -3.14 9.81
N ASP A 258 16.61 -2.54 10.58
CA ASP A 258 15.57 -3.29 11.27
C ASP A 258 14.52 -3.84 10.29
N ALA A 259 14.22 -3.13 9.20
CA ALA A 259 13.40 -3.65 8.11
C ALA A 259 14.05 -4.87 7.41
N ILE A 260 15.37 -4.84 7.19
CA ILE A 260 16.13 -6.00 6.69
C ILE A 260 16.07 -7.17 7.68
N LYS A 261 16.25 -6.93 8.99
CA LYS A 261 16.14 -7.99 10.02
C LYS A 261 14.74 -8.61 10.00
N ALA A 262 13.68 -7.80 9.91
CA ALA A 262 12.32 -8.28 9.80
C ALA A 262 12.16 -9.22 8.60
N ALA A 263 12.55 -8.78 7.40
CA ALA A 263 12.44 -9.55 6.18
C ALA A 263 13.27 -10.87 6.24
N LYS A 264 14.49 -10.83 6.78
CA LYS A 264 15.33 -12.03 6.96
C LYS A 264 14.71 -13.01 7.95
N LYS A 265 14.14 -12.52 9.06
CA LYS A 265 13.53 -13.37 10.09
C LYS A 265 12.38 -14.21 9.55
N VAL A 266 11.58 -13.65 8.64
CA VAL A 266 10.44 -14.35 8.04
C VAL A 266 10.80 -15.11 6.76
N GLY A 267 12.06 -15.09 6.34
CA GLY A 267 12.48 -15.72 5.08
C GLY A 267 11.83 -15.07 3.85
N TYR A 268 11.67 -13.74 3.86
CA TYR A 268 10.99 -13.01 2.81
C TYR A 268 11.70 -13.13 1.46
N VAL A 269 10.93 -13.29 0.40
CA VAL A 269 11.39 -13.24 -0.99
C VAL A 269 10.47 -12.36 -1.80
N ASN A 270 10.99 -11.63 -2.77
CA ASN A 270 10.36 -10.68 -3.66
C ASN A 270 10.30 -9.26 -3.08
N ALA A 271 9.44 -8.38 -3.63
CA ALA A 271 9.24 -7.03 -3.13
C ALA A 271 8.22 -7.03 -1.98
N GLY A 272 8.54 -6.36 -0.89
CA GLY A 272 7.66 -6.19 0.27
C GLY A 272 7.95 -4.87 0.98
N THR A 273 7.12 -4.53 1.93
CA THR A 273 7.25 -3.27 2.68
C THR A 273 7.09 -3.53 4.17
N VAL A 274 8.02 -2.99 4.96
CA VAL A 274 7.95 -3.00 6.42
C VAL A 274 7.48 -1.63 6.89
N GLU A 275 6.33 -1.57 7.56
CA GLU A 275 5.71 -0.35 8.04
C GLU A 275 6.03 -0.09 9.50
N PHE A 276 6.32 1.18 9.82
CA PHE A 276 6.62 1.65 11.16
C PHE A 276 5.78 2.88 11.52
N VAL A 277 5.44 3.02 12.80
CA VAL A 277 5.08 4.32 13.38
C VAL A 277 6.33 4.96 13.96
N LEU A 278 6.56 6.23 13.63
CA LEU A 278 7.59 7.07 14.23
C LEU A 278 6.92 8.06 15.18
N ALA A 279 7.24 7.93 16.48
CA ALA A 279 6.74 8.81 17.52
C ALA A 279 7.45 10.17 17.51
N PRO A 280 6.84 11.25 18.05
CA PRO A 280 7.45 12.57 18.11
C PRO A 280 8.78 12.63 18.91
N ASP A 281 9.01 11.68 19.80
CA ASP A 281 10.26 11.54 20.58
C ASP A 281 11.39 10.83 19.83
N GLY A 282 11.16 10.47 18.55
CA GLY A 282 12.12 9.78 17.68
C GLY A 282 12.16 8.26 17.86
N LYS A 283 11.35 7.69 18.76
CA LYS A 283 11.19 6.24 18.84
C LYS A 283 10.31 5.76 17.71
N TYR A 284 10.64 4.58 17.17
CA TYR A 284 9.83 3.96 16.12
C TYR A 284 9.50 2.52 16.49
N TYR A 285 8.40 2.03 15.90
CA TYR A 285 7.87 0.72 16.20
C TYR A 285 7.28 0.09 14.96
N PHE A 286 7.54 -1.20 14.76
CA PHE A 286 6.93 -2.00 13.71
C PHE A 286 5.40 -2.03 13.85
N ILE A 287 4.70 -1.91 12.73
CA ILE A 287 3.24 -2.05 12.64
C ILE A 287 2.89 -3.35 11.94
N GLU A 288 3.33 -3.50 10.68
CA GLU A 288 3.02 -4.65 9.83
C GLU A 288 4.02 -4.76 8.69
N MET A 289 4.00 -5.91 8.02
CA MET A 289 4.72 -6.12 6.77
C MET A 289 3.73 -6.46 5.67
N ASN A 290 3.70 -5.64 4.63
CA ASN A 290 2.91 -5.91 3.43
C ASN A 290 3.70 -6.83 2.51
N THR A 291 3.11 -8.00 2.22
CA THR A 291 3.75 -9.09 1.47
C THR A 291 3.52 -8.97 -0.04
N ARG A 292 3.55 -7.75 -0.55
CA ARG A 292 3.28 -7.37 -1.95
C ARG A 292 3.93 -6.04 -2.29
N ILE A 293 3.84 -5.64 -3.56
CA ILE A 293 4.12 -4.27 -3.96
C ILE A 293 3.06 -3.31 -3.39
N GLN A 294 3.44 -2.10 -3.04
CA GLN A 294 2.54 -1.05 -2.54
C GLN A 294 2.09 -0.12 -3.68
N VAL A 295 0.97 0.60 -3.47
CA VAL A 295 0.47 1.63 -4.41
C VAL A 295 1.55 2.67 -4.66
N GLU A 296 2.20 3.13 -3.60
CA GLU A 296 3.19 4.21 -3.52
C GLU A 296 4.63 3.79 -3.92
N HIS A 297 4.80 2.59 -4.50
CA HIS A 297 6.12 2.16 -5.00
C HIS A 297 6.79 3.15 -5.97
N PRO A 298 6.04 3.94 -6.76
CA PRO A 298 6.65 4.86 -7.71
C PRO A 298 7.57 5.91 -7.08
N VAL A 299 7.30 6.41 -5.86
CA VAL A 299 8.21 7.40 -5.24
C VAL A 299 9.58 6.79 -4.92
N THR A 300 9.62 5.51 -4.53
CA THR A 300 10.87 4.77 -4.34
C THR A 300 11.61 4.58 -5.67
N GLU A 301 10.89 4.18 -6.73
CA GLU A 301 11.47 4.02 -8.07
C GLU A 301 12.10 5.34 -8.57
N MET A 302 11.41 6.47 -8.34
CA MET A 302 11.89 7.78 -8.80
C MET A 302 13.14 8.26 -8.08
N VAL A 303 13.33 7.94 -6.79
CA VAL A 303 14.52 8.38 -6.05
C VAL A 303 15.68 7.40 -6.12
N THR A 304 15.43 6.11 -6.41
CA THR A 304 16.48 5.08 -6.48
C THR A 304 16.88 4.70 -7.89
N GLY A 305 15.98 4.90 -8.86
CA GLY A 305 16.15 4.40 -10.23
C GLY A 305 15.94 2.89 -10.38
N VAL A 306 15.46 2.21 -9.35
CA VAL A 306 15.19 0.75 -9.37
C VAL A 306 13.75 0.49 -9.80
N ASP A 307 13.53 -0.23 -10.89
CA ASP A 307 12.21 -0.67 -11.36
C ASP A 307 11.75 -1.88 -10.52
N LEU A 308 10.86 -1.63 -9.56
CA LEU A 308 10.39 -2.64 -8.62
C LEU A 308 9.59 -3.76 -9.27
N VAL A 309 8.76 -3.46 -10.25
CA VAL A 309 7.98 -4.50 -10.97
C VAL A 309 8.89 -5.40 -11.80
N ARG A 310 9.91 -4.83 -12.42
CA ARG A 310 10.96 -5.60 -13.13
C ARG A 310 11.70 -6.52 -12.17
N GLU A 311 12.11 -6.02 -11.02
CA GLU A 311 12.82 -6.84 -10.02
C GLU A 311 11.91 -7.92 -9.44
N GLN A 312 10.60 -7.68 -9.22
CA GLN A 312 9.66 -8.71 -8.82
C GLN A 312 9.64 -9.89 -9.82
N ILE A 313 9.56 -9.59 -11.11
CA ILE A 313 9.55 -10.60 -12.18
C ILE A 313 10.89 -11.33 -12.24
N ARG A 314 12.01 -10.61 -12.11
CA ARG A 314 13.38 -11.21 -12.13
C ARG A 314 13.60 -12.14 -10.95
N ILE A 315 13.23 -11.71 -9.75
CA ILE A 315 13.38 -12.54 -8.53
C ILE A 315 12.51 -13.79 -8.63
N ALA A 316 11.25 -13.65 -9.06
CA ALA A 316 10.36 -14.78 -9.26
C ALA A 316 10.88 -15.78 -10.30
N ALA A 317 11.65 -15.31 -11.29
CA ALA A 317 12.35 -16.14 -12.25
C ALA A 317 13.69 -16.72 -11.72
N HIS A 318 13.89 -16.75 -10.40
CA HIS A 318 15.09 -17.23 -9.71
C HIS A 318 16.39 -16.55 -10.12
N LEU A 319 16.33 -15.25 -10.49
CA LEU A 319 17.53 -14.45 -10.70
C LEU A 319 17.96 -13.77 -9.40
N LYS A 320 19.28 -13.60 -9.23
CA LYS A 320 19.84 -12.83 -8.12
C LYS A 320 19.52 -11.35 -8.26
N LEU A 321 19.42 -10.65 -7.12
CA LEU A 321 19.41 -9.19 -7.10
C LEU A 321 20.67 -8.65 -7.79
N ASN A 322 20.46 -7.64 -8.63
CA ASN A 322 21.58 -6.93 -9.28
C ASN A 322 22.19 -5.84 -8.40
N TYR A 323 21.60 -5.59 -7.24
CA TYR A 323 21.95 -4.51 -6.33
C TYR A 323 22.44 -5.05 -5.00
N LYS A 324 23.46 -4.40 -4.44
CA LYS A 324 23.85 -4.52 -3.03
C LYS A 324 23.29 -3.31 -2.27
N GLN A 325 23.22 -3.38 -0.95
CA GLN A 325 22.78 -2.25 -0.13
C GLN A 325 23.63 -0.99 -0.38
N SER A 326 24.93 -1.14 -0.62
CA SER A 326 25.85 -0.04 -0.93
C SER A 326 25.57 0.69 -2.25
N ASP A 327 24.80 0.07 -3.15
CA ASP A 327 24.50 0.61 -4.46
C ASP A 327 23.25 1.49 -4.44
N ILE A 328 22.50 1.42 -3.33
CA ILE A 328 21.23 2.15 -3.17
C ILE A 328 21.51 3.54 -2.64
N GLU A 329 21.23 4.53 -3.47
CA GLU A 329 21.35 5.94 -3.15
C GLU A 329 20.01 6.64 -3.42
N LEU A 330 19.52 7.41 -2.45
CA LEU A 330 18.31 8.24 -2.63
C LEU A 330 18.69 9.57 -3.28
N LYS A 331 18.29 9.76 -4.55
CA LYS A 331 18.62 10.94 -5.33
C LYS A 331 17.41 11.88 -5.43
N GLY A 332 17.57 13.10 -4.97
CA GLY A 332 16.52 14.11 -5.03
C GLY A 332 15.37 13.81 -4.06
N HIS A 333 14.15 14.09 -4.49
CA HIS A 333 12.94 13.89 -3.71
C HIS A 333 11.76 13.60 -4.66
N ALA A 334 10.96 12.59 -4.34
CA ALA A 334 9.75 12.26 -5.07
C ALA A 334 8.50 12.47 -4.20
N LEU A 335 7.41 12.84 -4.84
CA LEU A 335 6.11 13.05 -4.24
C LEU A 335 5.05 12.41 -5.12
N GLU A 336 4.14 11.63 -4.51
CA GLU A 336 2.98 11.03 -5.16
C GLU A 336 1.70 11.63 -4.58
N CYS A 337 0.71 11.90 -5.45
CA CYS A 337 -0.67 12.22 -5.08
C CYS A 337 -1.59 11.17 -5.70
N ARG A 338 -2.42 10.53 -4.88
CA ARG A 338 -3.46 9.60 -5.35
C ARG A 338 -4.68 10.39 -5.80
N ILE A 339 -5.04 10.30 -7.06
CA ILE A 339 -6.25 10.91 -7.59
C ILE A 339 -7.38 9.90 -7.53
N ASN A 340 -8.38 10.23 -6.71
CA ASN A 340 -9.57 9.41 -6.50
C ASN A 340 -10.79 10.10 -7.11
N ALA A 341 -11.66 9.31 -7.73
CA ALA A 341 -12.97 9.75 -8.21
C ALA A 341 -13.94 9.89 -7.02
N GLU A 342 -13.73 10.95 -6.22
CA GLU A 342 -14.44 11.24 -4.98
C GLU A 342 -14.66 12.75 -4.84
N ASN A 343 -15.78 13.17 -4.23
CA ASN A 343 -16.05 14.55 -3.93
C ASN A 343 -15.72 14.87 -2.45
N PRO A 344 -14.60 15.56 -2.15
CA PRO A 344 -14.22 15.91 -0.78
C PRO A 344 -15.25 16.80 -0.07
N GLN A 345 -15.96 17.68 -0.80
CA GLN A 345 -16.98 18.60 -0.27
C GLN A 345 -18.25 17.85 0.17
N GLU A 346 -18.49 16.67 -0.42
CA GLU A 346 -19.62 15.79 -0.06
C GLU A 346 -19.16 14.59 0.79
N GLY A 347 -18.20 14.79 1.68
CA GLY A 347 -17.71 13.75 2.58
C GLY A 347 -16.93 12.61 1.89
N PHE A 348 -16.34 12.89 0.71
CA PHE A 348 -15.63 11.90 -0.13
C PHE A 348 -16.58 10.85 -0.73
N ARG A 349 -17.78 11.28 -1.11
CA ARG A 349 -18.70 10.42 -1.85
C ARG A 349 -18.05 10.00 -3.17
N PRO A 350 -18.05 8.70 -3.53
CA PRO A 350 -17.58 8.24 -4.83
C PRO A 350 -18.32 8.94 -5.98
N SER A 351 -17.59 9.31 -7.03
CA SER A 351 -18.11 9.98 -8.22
C SER A 351 -17.85 9.12 -9.48
N PRO A 352 -18.59 8.02 -9.68
CA PRO A 352 -18.50 7.23 -10.91
C PRO A 352 -19.10 8.03 -12.07
N GLY A 353 -18.57 7.82 -13.29
CA GLY A 353 -19.06 8.52 -14.47
C GLY A 353 -18.14 8.35 -15.67
N ILE A 354 -18.44 9.08 -16.74
CA ILE A 354 -17.62 9.07 -17.97
C ILE A 354 -16.67 10.26 -17.94
N VAL A 355 -15.37 9.99 -18.14
CA VAL A 355 -14.36 11.02 -18.33
C VAL A 355 -14.57 11.69 -19.69
N SER A 356 -15.21 12.84 -19.70
CA SER A 356 -15.59 13.56 -20.92
C SER A 356 -14.41 14.29 -21.57
N SER A 357 -13.49 14.82 -20.75
CA SER A 357 -12.25 15.46 -21.17
C SER A 357 -11.11 15.03 -20.27
N LEU A 358 -9.93 14.81 -20.88
CA LEU A 358 -8.74 14.40 -20.15
C LEU A 358 -7.51 15.11 -20.73
N HIS A 359 -6.77 15.82 -19.88
CA HIS A 359 -5.43 16.28 -20.19
C HIS A 359 -4.43 15.72 -19.17
N ILE A 360 -3.47 14.96 -19.64
CA ILE A 360 -2.40 14.38 -18.80
C ILE A 360 -1.15 15.29 -18.91
N PRO A 361 -0.76 15.97 -17.83
CA PRO A 361 0.40 16.85 -17.83
C PRO A 361 1.69 16.05 -17.93
N GLY A 362 2.70 16.70 -18.52
CA GLY A 362 4.03 16.12 -18.73
C GLY A 362 5.15 17.00 -18.18
N GLY A 363 6.37 16.74 -18.68
CA GLY A 363 7.57 17.50 -18.38
C GLY A 363 8.62 16.71 -17.60
N PHE A 364 9.80 17.30 -17.42
CA PHE A 364 10.92 16.62 -16.77
C PHE A 364 10.62 16.24 -15.31
N GLY A 365 10.77 14.95 -15.01
CA GLY A 365 10.49 14.40 -13.67
C GLY A 365 8.99 14.37 -13.31
N VAL A 366 8.11 14.20 -14.31
CA VAL A 366 6.68 13.94 -14.14
C VAL A 366 6.35 12.54 -14.65
N ARG A 367 5.64 11.76 -13.84
CA ARG A 367 5.13 10.44 -14.18
C ARG A 367 3.65 10.36 -13.76
N ILE A 368 2.83 9.83 -14.64
CA ILE A 368 1.41 9.59 -14.36
C ILE A 368 1.12 8.10 -14.58
N ASP A 369 0.77 7.40 -13.51
CA ASP A 369 0.31 6.01 -13.59
C ASP A 369 -1.22 6.01 -13.54
N THR A 370 -1.87 5.64 -14.63
CA THR A 370 -3.33 5.73 -14.77
C THR A 370 -3.89 4.71 -15.75
N THR A 371 -5.17 4.40 -15.60
CA THR A 371 -5.98 3.66 -16.56
C THR A 371 -6.89 4.57 -17.39
N LEU A 372 -6.89 5.88 -17.11
CA LEU A 372 -7.79 6.84 -17.76
C LEU A 372 -7.41 7.11 -19.22
N TYR A 373 -8.45 7.30 -20.01
CA TYR A 373 -8.45 7.91 -21.34
C TYR A 373 -9.78 8.65 -21.56
N GLN A 374 -9.84 9.53 -22.54
CA GLN A 374 -11.09 10.24 -22.85
C GLN A 374 -12.18 9.26 -23.26
N GLY A 375 -13.34 9.33 -22.61
CA GLY A 375 -14.44 8.39 -22.76
C GLY A 375 -14.39 7.17 -21.83
N TYR A 376 -13.37 7.07 -20.94
CA TYR A 376 -13.29 6.01 -19.96
C TYR A 376 -14.45 6.06 -18.97
N GLN A 377 -15.09 4.92 -18.70
CA GLN A 377 -16.15 4.77 -17.72
C GLN A 377 -15.55 4.40 -16.35
N VAL A 378 -15.55 5.34 -15.41
CA VAL A 378 -15.20 5.07 -14.01
C VAL A 378 -16.34 4.30 -13.36
N SER A 379 -16.06 3.06 -12.97
CA SER A 379 -17.03 2.14 -12.40
C SER A 379 -17.30 2.41 -10.91
N SER A 380 -18.53 2.20 -10.46
CA SER A 380 -18.91 2.21 -9.04
C SER A 380 -18.63 0.89 -8.32
N HIS A 381 -18.12 -0.12 -9.01
CA HIS A 381 -17.92 -1.46 -8.44
C HIS A 381 -16.56 -1.65 -7.77
N TYR A 382 -15.61 -0.74 -7.97
CA TYR A 382 -14.22 -0.87 -7.55
C TYR A 382 -13.76 0.35 -6.77
N ASP A 383 -12.51 0.30 -6.29
CA ASP A 383 -11.87 1.43 -5.62
C ASP A 383 -11.90 2.71 -6.48
N SER A 384 -12.02 3.84 -5.83
CA SER A 384 -12.15 5.15 -6.46
C SER A 384 -10.84 5.69 -7.05
N MET A 385 -9.67 5.09 -6.76
CA MET A 385 -8.38 5.56 -7.28
C MET A 385 -8.29 5.35 -8.79
N ILE A 386 -8.12 6.44 -9.53
CA ILE A 386 -8.10 6.46 -10.99
C ILE A 386 -6.74 6.84 -11.58
N ALA A 387 -5.91 7.51 -10.81
CA ALA A 387 -4.56 7.88 -11.23
C ALA A 387 -3.64 8.09 -10.02
N LYS A 388 -2.34 7.94 -10.26
CA LYS A 388 -1.28 8.42 -9.39
C LYS A 388 -0.49 9.46 -10.15
N VAL A 389 -0.33 10.64 -9.56
CA VAL A 389 0.51 11.72 -10.07
C VAL A 389 1.80 11.69 -9.29
N ILE A 390 2.92 11.44 -9.94
CA ILE A 390 4.22 11.33 -9.32
C ILE A 390 5.16 12.39 -9.90
N VAL A 391 5.88 13.08 -9.05
CA VAL A 391 6.90 14.04 -9.47
C VAL A 391 8.22 13.77 -8.77
N HIS A 392 9.32 14.12 -9.46
CA HIS A 392 10.66 14.05 -8.92
C HIS A 392 11.38 15.40 -9.12
N GLY A 393 11.99 15.90 -8.05
CA GLY A 393 12.78 17.13 -8.03
C GLY A 393 14.13 16.91 -7.34
N ARG A 394 15.02 17.90 -7.42
CA ARG A 394 16.32 17.85 -6.74
C ARG A 394 16.19 17.89 -5.21
N ASN A 395 15.08 18.41 -4.70
CA ASN A 395 14.76 18.52 -3.29
C ASN A 395 13.24 18.62 -3.09
N ARG A 396 12.80 18.54 -1.84
CA ARG A 396 11.38 18.52 -1.46
C ARG A 396 10.59 19.75 -1.96
N ILE A 397 11.16 20.94 -1.84
CA ILE A 397 10.49 22.19 -2.27
C ILE A 397 10.31 22.24 -3.80
N GLU A 398 11.28 21.73 -4.54
CA GLU A 398 11.16 21.63 -6.00
C GLU A 398 10.06 20.62 -6.38
N SER A 399 9.99 19.48 -5.68
CA SER A 399 8.91 18.48 -5.89
C SER A 399 7.52 19.05 -5.55
N ILE A 400 7.37 19.77 -4.45
CA ILE A 400 6.11 20.45 -4.10
C ILE A 400 5.69 21.45 -5.18
N ARG A 401 6.61 22.32 -5.64
CA ARG A 401 6.31 23.29 -6.71
C ARG A 401 5.94 22.59 -8.01
N LYS A 402 6.63 21.51 -8.34
CA LYS A 402 6.34 20.71 -9.53
C LYS A 402 4.98 20.03 -9.43
N MET A 403 4.63 19.46 -8.28
CA MET A 403 3.32 18.83 -8.07
C MET A 403 2.19 19.86 -8.18
N ARG A 404 2.34 21.06 -7.60
CA ARG A 404 1.37 22.16 -7.78
C ARG A 404 1.12 22.47 -9.24
N ARG A 405 2.19 22.64 -10.04
CA ARG A 405 2.06 22.87 -11.47
C ARG A 405 1.35 21.70 -12.17
N VAL A 406 1.77 20.48 -11.89
CA VAL A 406 1.19 19.28 -12.53
C VAL A 406 -0.30 19.14 -12.19
N LEU A 407 -0.68 19.34 -10.92
CA LEU A 407 -2.10 19.29 -10.52
C LEU A 407 -2.91 20.44 -11.14
N SER A 408 -2.33 21.64 -11.34
CA SER A 408 -3.05 22.74 -12.02
C SER A 408 -3.22 22.55 -13.53
N GLU A 409 -2.39 21.72 -14.15
CA GLU A 409 -2.48 21.38 -15.58
C GLU A 409 -3.34 20.12 -15.83
N LEU A 410 -3.50 19.24 -14.83
CA LEU A 410 -4.28 18.01 -14.96
C LEU A 410 -5.77 18.34 -15.12
N VAL A 411 -6.38 17.87 -16.19
CA VAL A 411 -7.82 18.01 -16.44
C VAL A 411 -8.49 16.64 -16.45
N ILE A 412 -9.49 16.45 -15.60
CA ILE A 412 -10.34 15.26 -15.56
C ILE A 412 -11.79 15.75 -15.42
N ASP A 413 -12.50 15.93 -16.54
CA ASP A 413 -13.88 16.39 -16.55
C ASP A 413 -14.87 15.23 -16.63
N GLY A 414 -16.10 15.46 -16.15
CA GLY A 414 -17.20 14.50 -16.17
C GLY A 414 -17.38 13.69 -14.88
N ILE A 415 -16.42 13.80 -13.96
CA ILE A 415 -16.47 13.22 -12.61
C ILE A 415 -15.83 14.17 -11.61
N ASP A 416 -16.23 14.06 -10.34
CA ASP A 416 -15.53 14.76 -9.26
C ASP A 416 -14.27 13.99 -8.85
N THR A 417 -13.23 14.71 -8.46
CA THR A 417 -11.98 14.12 -7.95
C THR A 417 -11.50 14.88 -6.71
N ASN A 418 -10.59 14.23 -5.97
CA ASN A 418 -9.89 14.85 -4.83
C ASN A 418 -8.69 15.72 -5.26
N GLN A 419 -8.49 15.98 -6.55
CA GLN A 419 -7.34 16.71 -7.11
C GLN A 419 -7.14 18.08 -6.47
N GLU A 420 -8.22 18.84 -6.32
CA GLU A 420 -8.17 20.17 -5.73
C GLU A 420 -7.76 20.15 -4.26
N LEU A 421 -8.28 19.19 -3.48
CA LEU A 421 -7.85 19.01 -2.09
C LEU A 421 -6.35 18.71 -2.01
N GLN A 422 -5.81 17.86 -2.91
CA GLN A 422 -4.38 17.60 -3.01
C GLN A 422 -3.58 18.89 -3.29
N TYR A 423 -4.09 19.72 -4.20
CA TYR A 423 -3.47 21.01 -4.51
C TYR A 423 -3.45 21.95 -3.30
N LEU A 424 -4.54 22.04 -2.54
CA LEU A 424 -4.64 22.86 -1.33
C LEU A 424 -3.69 22.37 -0.23
N ILE A 425 -3.63 21.06 0.02
CA ILE A 425 -2.68 20.46 0.98
C ILE A 425 -1.24 20.90 0.66
N LEU A 426 -0.85 20.93 -0.60
CA LEU A 426 0.49 21.36 -1.01
C LEU A 426 0.77 22.85 -0.70
N HIS A 427 -0.25 23.68 -0.47
CA HIS A 427 -0.12 25.08 -0.10
C HIS A 427 -0.15 25.30 1.42
N GLU A 428 -0.61 24.30 2.17
CA GLU A 428 -0.68 24.37 3.63
C GLU A 428 0.71 24.52 4.24
N SER A 429 0.84 25.50 5.13
CA SER A 429 2.12 25.91 5.74
C SER A 429 2.81 24.75 6.48
N ASP A 430 2.04 23.96 7.26
CA ASP A 430 2.58 22.85 8.03
C ASP A 430 3.04 21.71 7.13
N TYR A 431 2.29 21.43 6.03
CA TYR A 431 2.75 20.49 5.02
C TYR A 431 4.07 20.93 4.37
N VAL A 432 4.13 22.18 3.90
CA VAL A 432 5.34 22.74 3.26
C VAL A 432 6.55 22.69 4.20
N LYS A 433 6.36 23.00 5.48
CA LYS A 433 7.41 22.93 6.51
C LYS A 433 7.77 21.50 6.90
N GLY A 434 6.95 20.50 6.57
CA GLY A 434 7.10 19.10 6.98
C GLY A 434 6.64 18.82 8.43
N ASN A 435 5.84 19.71 9.00
CA ASN A 435 5.27 19.62 10.34
C ASN A 435 3.90 18.92 10.28
N PHE A 436 3.85 17.71 9.78
CA PHE A 436 2.61 16.94 9.68
C PHE A 436 2.79 15.55 10.28
N ASP A 437 1.68 14.96 10.67
CA ASP A 437 1.56 13.62 11.24
C ASP A 437 0.31 12.93 10.65
N THR A 438 -0.01 11.73 11.11
CA THR A 438 -1.17 10.96 10.61
C THR A 438 -2.53 11.61 10.91
N SER A 439 -2.59 12.64 11.75
CA SER A 439 -3.81 13.41 12.05
C SER A 439 -3.94 14.70 11.22
N PHE A 440 -3.01 14.96 10.29
CA PHE A 440 -2.98 16.18 9.51
C PHE A 440 -4.32 16.48 8.80
N ILE A 441 -4.86 15.51 8.09
CA ILE A 441 -6.14 15.70 7.39
C ILE A 441 -7.28 15.94 8.37
N GLU A 442 -7.34 15.23 9.49
CA GLU A 442 -8.39 15.46 10.50
C GLU A 442 -8.36 16.88 11.09
N LYS A 443 -7.16 17.47 11.19
CA LYS A 443 -6.96 18.82 11.74
C LYS A 443 -7.29 19.93 10.74
N HIS A 444 -6.99 19.74 9.45
CA HIS A 444 -7.01 20.79 8.44
C HIS A 444 -8.17 20.64 7.43
N LEU A 445 -8.90 19.50 7.42
CA LEU A 445 -9.88 19.21 6.37
C LEU A 445 -10.97 20.27 6.24
N ASP A 446 -11.54 20.69 7.37
CA ASP A 446 -12.65 21.66 7.38
C ASP A 446 -12.22 23.03 6.80
N GLU A 447 -11.00 23.46 7.11
CA GLU A 447 -10.39 24.68 6.56
C GLU A 447 -10.13 24.52 5.07
N LEU A 448 -9.46 23.42 4.67
CA LEU A 448 -9.10 23.15 3.28
C LEU A 448 -10.30 22.97 2.34
N VAL A 449 -11.45 22.51 2.85
CA VAL A 449 -12.66 22.27 2.04
C VAL A 449 -13.60 23.46 2.03
N ASN A 450 -13.65 24.29 3.11
CA ASN A 450 -14.64 25.34 3.30
C ASN A 450 -14.11 26.78 3.04
N GLU A 451 -12.80 26.99 2.92
CA GLU A 451 -12.21 28.30 2.57
C GLU A 451 -12.33 28.59 1.06
N ARG A 452 -13.56 28.81 0.60
CA ARG A 452 -13.87 29.36 -0.74
C ARG A 452 -14.78 30.57 -0.66
#